data_c6b1d779ecc58dd39c9e1d468c9f84aa
#
_entry.id   c6b1d779ecc58dd39c9e1d468c9f84aa
#
_cell.length_a   1.000
_cell.length_b   1.000
_cell.length_c   1.000
_cell.angle_alpha   90.00
_cell.angle_beta   90.00
_cell.angle_gamma   90.00
#
_symmetry.space_group_name_H-M   'P 1'
#
loop_
_entity.id
_entity.type
_entity.pdbx_description
1 polymer ?
#
loop_
_entity_poly.entity_id
_entity_poly.type
_entity_poly.pdbx_seq_one_letter_code
_entity_poly.pdbx_strand_id
1 'polypeptide(L)'
;MYRLFDAAVACDFPLPGVPEVNQSEADIRVARGPAPATACDHHWLHSWYDGNSEPVLACARLPGEDGAGGYLLRFPGLADFVLTGTAVVCHPHPDCAENSLRHLLLDQVIPRLWAHLGHLVLHASAVQLPDDRVIAFLGQSGWGKSTLAAAMQSRGCRLLGDDTIWLSAVEGGVRLVPGYTGLRLNDDSITSLGLQQIGWASMCHYSEKRRNEILPVQREQPLLLDALHVMAEPGAAGSALSITPLTE
;
A
#
# COMPACT_ATOMS: atom_id res chain seq x y z
N MET A 1 -17.29 0.52 9.57
CA MET A 1 -16.60 0.32 8.26
C MET A 1 -15.43 1.27 8.16
N TYR A 2 -14.52 1.03 7.25
CA TYR A 2 -13.29 1.78 7.06
C TYR A 2 -13.27 2.43 5.68
N ARG A 3 -12.56 3.55 5.50
CA ARG A 3 -12.30 4.15 4.20
C ARG A 3 -10.88 3.82 3.75
N LEU A 4 -10.77 3.10 2.64
CA LEU A 4 -9.50 2.82 1.96
C LEU A 4 -9.62 3.30 0.51
N PHE A 5 -8.71 4.16 0.10
CA PHE A 5 -8.89 4.91 -1.13
C PHE A 5 -10.25 5.65 -1.08
N ASP A 6 -11.07 5.55 -2.10
CA ASP A 6 -12.42 6.13 -2.08
C ASP A 6 -13.52 5.12 -1.74
N ALA A 7 -13.15 3.93 -1.26
CA ALA A 7 -14.08 2.84 -1.01
C ALA A 7 -14.40 2.62 0.46
N ALA A 8 -15.62 2.16 0.72
CA ALA A 8 -16.04 1.65 2.00
C ALA A 8 -15.66 0.16 2.13
N VAL A 9 -14.89 -0.16 3.15
CA VAL A 9 -14.44 -1.52 3.43
C VAL A 9 -15.08 -2.01 4.72
N ALA A 10 -15.91 -3.04 4.62
CA ALA A 10 -16.36 -3.80 5.78
C ALA A 10 -15.27 -4.81 6.15
N CYS A 11 -14.79 -4.79 7.37
CA CYS A 11 -13.82 -5.74 7.88
C CYS A 11 -14.30 -6.26 9.24
N ASP A 12 -14.19 -7.57 9.48
CA ASP A 12 -14.63 -8.23 10.72
C ASP A 12 -13.56 -8.19 11.83
N PHE A 13 -12.41 -7.59 11.55
CA PHE A 13 -11.37 -7.30 12.54
C PHE A 13 -10.91 -5.84 12.46
N PRO A 14 -10.31 -5.31 13.54
CA PRO A 14 -9.91 -3.90 13.59
C PRO A 14 -8.80 -3.57 12.60
N LEU A 15 -8.90 -2.40 11.97
CA LEU A 15 -7.87 -1.80 11.12
C LEU A 15 -7.39 -0.47 11.74
N PRO A 16 -6.59 -0.49 12.82
CA PRO A 16 -6.10 0.72 13.46
C PRO A 16 -5.41 1.67 12.47
N GLY A 17 -5.63 2.98 12.60
CA GLY A 17 -5.06 4.01 11.71
C GLY A 17 -5.72 4.11 10.34
N VAL A 18 -6.74 3.29 10.05
CA VAL A 18 -7.60 3.47 8.88
C VAL A 18 -8.85 4.23 9.30
N PRO A 19 -9.26 5.29 8.58
CA PRO A 19 -10.43 6.09 8.94
C PRO A 19 -11.70 5.26 8.96
N GLU A 20 -12.50 5.43 9.99
CA GLU A 20 -13.84 4.85 10.05
C GLU A 20 -14.84 5.73 9.31
N VAL A 21 -15.80 5.09 8.66
CA VAL A 21 -16.90 5.76 7.96
C VAL A 21 -18.24 5.11 8.32
N ASN A 22 -19.26 5.94 8.35
CA ASN A 22 -20.62 5.49 8.57
C ASN A 22 -21.34 5.41 7.21
N GLN A 23 -21.23 4.27 6.55
CA GLN A 23 -21.91 3.95 5.29
C GLN A 23 -22.77 2.72 5.47
N SER A 24 -23.87 2.62 4.71
CA SER A 24 -24.80 1.48 4.82
C SER A 24 -24.33 0.27 3.99
N GLU A 25 -23.54 0.51 2.95
CA GLU A 25 -23.07 -0.53 2.04
C GLU A 25 -21.54 -0.51 1.93
N ALA A 26 -20.95 -1.68 1.78
CA ALA A 26 -19.52 -1.85 1.61
C ALA A 26 -19.20 -2.16 0.14
N ASP A 27 -18.22 -1.45 -0.40
CA ASP A 27 -17.65 -1.73 -1.73
C ASP A 27 -16.77 -2.99 -1.70
N ILE A 28 -16.05 -3.18 -0.59
CA ILE A 28 -15.21 -4.36 -0.34
C ILE A 28 -15.61 -4.99 0.98
N ARG A 29 -15.62 -6.32 1.02
CA ARG A 29 -15.85 -7.11 2.24
C ARG A 29 -14.61 -7.92 2.57
N VAL A 30 -14.11 -7.77 3.77
CA VAL A 30 -12.96 -8.52 4.31
C VAL A 30 -13.43 -9.33 5.50
N ALA A 31 -13.18 -10.62 5.47
CA ALA A 31 -13.51 -11.52 6.56
C ALA A 31 -12.32 -12.42 6.93
N ARG A 32 -12.27 -12.84 8.19
CA ARG A 32 -11.30 -13.83 8.65
C ARG A 32 -11.89 -15.22 8.48
N GLY A 33 -11.14 -16.10 7.83
CA GLY A 33 -11.43 -17.52 7.71
C GLY A 33 -10.55 -18.38 8.65
N PRO A 34 -10.78 -19.71 8.68
CA PRO A 34 -9.92 -20.64 9.42
C PRO A 34 -8.50 -20.64 8.84
N ALA A 35 -7.54 -21.18 9.60
CA ALA A 35 -6.17 -21.34 9.12
C ALA A 35 -6.14 -22.07 7.75
N PRO A 36 -5.17 -21.74 6.86
CA PRO A 36 -5.13 -22.32 5.53
C PRO A 36 -4.97 -23.84 5.58
N ALA A 37 -5.63 -24.53 4.67
CA ALA A 37 -5.41 -25.97 4.50
C ALA A 37 -3.99 -26.23 3.98
N THR A 38 -3.28 -27.15 4.60
CA THR A 38 -1.86 -27.42 4.37
C THR A 38 -1.53 -28.01 3.00
N ALA A 39 -2.51 -28.51 2.26
CA ALA A 39 -2.29 -29.12 0.95
C ALA A 39 -3.48 -28.88 0.01
N CYS A 40 -3.30 -28.00 -0.93
CA CYS A 40 -4.08 -27.99 -2.16
C CYS A 40 -3.11 -27.81 -3.33
N ASP A 41 -3.16 -28.71 -4.30
CA ASP A 41 -2.48 -28.53 -5.58
C ASP A 41 -3.16 -27.39 -6.32
N HIS A 42 -2.61 -26.16 -6.17
CA HIS A 42 -3.07 -25.02 -6.92
C HIS A 42 -2.24 -24.85 -8.19
N HIS A 43 -2.91 -24.47 -9.28
CA HIS A 43 -2.22 -24.01 -10.46
C HIS A 43 -1.64 -22.59 -10.20
N TRP A 44 -0.36 -22.53 -9.82
CA TRP A 44 0.33 -21.27 -9.55
C TRP A 44 0.57 -20.50 -10.84
N LEU A 45 0.08 -19.27 -10.90
CA LEU A 45 0.28 -18.36 -12.03
C LEU A 45 1.65 -17.70 -11.96
N HIS A 46 2.05 -17.30 -10.75
CA HIS A 46 3.32 -16.62 -10.51
C HIS A 46 3.75 -16.74 -9.05
N SER A 47 5.07 -16.70 -8.83
CA SER A 47 5.68 -16.61 -7.51
C SER A 47 6.75 -15.53 -7.50
N TRP A 48 6.79 -14.77 -6.42
CA TRP A 48 7.81 -13.75 -6.16
C TRP A 48 8.75 -14.28 -5.08
N TYR A 49 10.03 -13.96 -5.23
CA TYR A 49 11.09 -14.44 -4.38
C TYR A 49 11.85 -13.26 -3.77
N ASP A 50 12.41 -13.46 -2.59
CA ASP A 50 13.34 -12.52 -1.97
C ASP A 50 14.76 -12.65 -2.54
N GLY A 51 15.71 -11.88 -1.97
CA GLY A 51 17.12 -11.93 -2.37
C GLY A 51 17.83 -13.27 -2.08
N ASN A 52 17.22 -14.15 -1.27
CA ASN A 52 17.72 -15.48 -0.93
C ASN A 52 17.03 -16.59 -1.74
N SER A 53 16.21 -16.23 -2.71
CA SER A 53 15.40 -17.14 -3.53
C SER A 53 14.32 -17.89 -2.74
N GLU A 54 13.90 -17.35 -1.58
CA GLU A 54 12.77 -17.85 -0.83
C GLU A 54 11.46 -17.22 -1.33
N PRO A 55 10.38 -18.00 -1.49
CA PRO A 55 9.11 -17.47 -1.96
C PRO A 55 8.48 -16.56 -0.90
N VAL A 56 8.19 -15.31 -1.26
CA VAL A 56 7.55 -14.32 -0.38
C VAL A 56 6.07 -14.11 -0.69
N LEU A 57 5.67 -14.40 -1.91
CA LEU A 57 4.28 -14.33 -2.37
C LEU A 57 4.10 -15.28 -3.53
N ALA A 58 3.00 -16.01 -3.56
CA ALA A 58 2.55 -16.78 -4.72
C ALA A 58 1.09 -16.45 -5.04
N CYS A 59 0.75 -16.44 -6.32
CA CYS A 59 -0.59 -16.20 -6.82
C CYS A 59 -1.08 -17.42 -7.60
N ALA A 60 -2.27 -17.91 -7.27
CA ALA A 60 -2.95 -18.96 -8.01
C ALA A 60 -4.35 -18.52 -8.43
N ARG A 61 -4.83 -19.04 -9.53
CA ARG A 61 -6.22 -18.88 -9.93
C ARG A 61 -7.07 -19.98 -9.28
N LEU A 62 -8.18 -19.59 -8.69
CA LEU A 62 -9.15 -20.52 -8.14
C LEU A 62 -10.26 -20.79 -9.20
N PRO A 63 -10.68 -22.06 -9.36
CA PRO A 63 -11.82 -22.38 -10.19
C PRO A 63 -13.08 -21.75 -9.59
N GLY A 64 -13.99 -21.33 -10.43
CA GLY A 64 -15.30 -20.84 -10.03
C GLY A 64 -16.37 -21.52 -10.83
N GLU A 65 -17.55 -21.70 -10.25
CA GLU A 65 -18.75 -22.05 -11.00
C GLU A 65 -19.07 -20.88 -11.93
N ASP A 66 -19.49 -21.15 -13.15
CA ASP A 66 -19.84 -20.14 -14.17
C ASP A 66 -18.71 -19.19 -14.64
N GLY A 67 -17.44 -19.55 -14.45
CA GLY A 67 -16.31 -18.73 -14.88
C GLY A 67 -15.97 -17.55 -13.95
N ALA A 68 -16.73 -17.34 -12.90
CA ALA A 68 -16.48 -16.34 -11.85
C ALA A 68 -15.46 -16.86 -10.82
N GLY A 69 -14.29 -17.34 -11.28
CA GLY A 69 -13.20 -17.79 -10.41
C GLY A 69 -12.61 -16.65 -9.61
N GLY A 70 -11.83 -17.02 -8.60
CA GLY A 70 -11.10 -16.07 -7.75
C GLY A 70 -9.60 -16.20 -7.89
N TYR A 71 -8.91 -15.56 -6.97
CA TYR A 71 -7.46 -15.68 -6.81
C TYR A 71 -7.10 -16.05 -5.38
N LEU A 72 -6.06 -16.85 -5.25
CA LEU A 72 -5.39 -17.10 -3.99
C LEU A 72 -4.06 -16.34 -4.01
N LEU A 73 -3.85 -15.50 -3.01
CA LEU A 73 -2.54 -14.92 -2.70
C LEU A 73 -2.02 -15.62 -1.45
N ARG A 74 -0.91 -16.33 -1.58
CA ARG A 74 -0.24 -17.02 -0.47
C ARG A 74 0.99 -16.27 -0.06
N PHE A 75 1.07 -15.89 1.21
CA PHE A 75 2.28 -15.40 1.87
C PHE A 75 2.81 -16.50 2.78
N PRO A 76 3.86 -17.23 2.37
CA PRO A 76 4.33 -18.42 3.08
C PRO A 76 4.61 -18.16 4.56
N GLY A 77 4.10 -19.03 5.43
CA GLY A 77 4.26 -18.90 6.88
C GLY A 77 3.47 -17.76 7.54
N LEU A 78 2.73 -16.95 6.79
CA LEU A 78 2.01 -15.78 7.29
C LEU A 78 0.48 -15.92 7.12
N ALA A 79 0.00 -15.87 5.90
CA ALA A 79 -1.44 -15.94 5.62
C ALA A 79 -1.71 -16.27 4.16
N ASP A 80 -2.86 -16.87 3.92
CA ASP A 80 -3.48 -16.98 2.60
C ASP A 80 -4.65 -15.99 2.50
N PHE A 81 -4.83 -15.41 1.31
CA PHE A 81 -5.97 -14.53 1.01
C PHE A 81 -6.70 -15.03 -0.23
N VAL A 82 -7.97 -15.30 -0.06
CA VAL A 82 -8.86 -15.68 -1.17
C VAL A 82 -9.64 -14.45 -1.60
N LEU A 83 -9.53 -14.11 -2.88
CA LEU A 83 -10.17 -12.96 -3.51
C LEU A 83 -11.24 -13.47 -4.48
N THR A 84 -12.50 -13.05 -4.29
CA THR A 84 -13.61 -13.38 -5.18
C THR A 84 -14.46 -12.12 -5.42
N GLY A 85 -14.39 -11.56 -6.62
CA GLY A 85 -14.98 -10.26 -6.89
C GLY A 85 -14.40 -9.19 -5.96
N THR A 86 -15.23 -8.55 -5.14
CA THR A 86 -14.84 -7.57 -4.11
C THR A 86 -14.78 -8.15 -2.70
N ALA A 87 -14.86 -9.47 -2.56
CA ALA A 87 -14.71 -10.14 -1.27
C ALA A 87 -13.28 -10.67 -1.07
N VAL A 88 -12.75 -10.50 0.13
CA VAL A 88 -11.45 -11.01 0.57
C VAL A 88 -11.66 -11.85 1.83
N VAL A 89 -11.22 -13.10 1.80
CA VAL A 89 -11.16 -13.94 3.00
C VAL A 89 -9.70 -14.13 3.40
N CYS A 90 -9.38 -13.70 4.62
CA CYS A 90 -8.03 -13.81 5.20
C CYS A 90 -7.94 -15.10 5.98
N HIS A 91 -6.99 -15.95 5.67
CA HIS A 91 -6.68 -17.20 6.36
C HIS A 91 -5.30 -17.07 7.03
N PRO A 92 -5.19 -16.49 8.22
CA PRO A 92 -3.90 -16.34 8.90
C PRO A 92 -3.38 -17.68 9.40
N HIS A 93 -2.06 -17.87 9.32
CA HIS A 93 -1.40 -18.92 10.07
C HIS A 93 -1.50 -18.68 11.58
N PRO A 94 -1.47 -19.72 12.44
CA PRO A 94 -1.60 -19.54 13.88
C PRO A 94 -0.60 -18.56 14.50
N ASP A 95 0.60 -18.50 13.97
CA ASP A 95 1.68 -17.63 14.45
C ASP A 95 1.74 -16.26 13.75
N CYS A 96 0.79 -15.97 12.86
CA CYS A 96 0.75 -14.68 12.17
C CYS A 96 0.30 -13.57 13.13
N ALA A 97 1.21 -12.65 13.44
CA ALA A 97 0.89 -11.50 14.28
C ALA A 97 -0.15 -10.57 13.61
N GLU A 98 -1.05 -9.97 14.41
CA GLU A 98 -2.12 -9.10 13.91
C GLU A 98 -1.61 -7.90 13.08
N ASN A 99 -0.49 -7.29 13.50
CA ASN A 99 0.12 -6.21 12.73
C ASN A 99 0.65 -6.69 11.36
N SER A 100 1.11 -7.93 11.28
CA SER A 100 1.57 -8.53 10.02
C SER A 100 0.40 -8.87 9.10
N LEU A 101 -0.68 -9.44 9.62
CA LEU A 101 -1.91 -9.68 8.86
C LEU A 101 -2.46 -8.37 8.29
N ARG A 102 -2.53 -7.33 9.14
CA ARG A 102 -2.97 -6.00 8.72
C ARG A 102 -2.08 -5.41 7.63
N HIS A 103 -0.75 -5.49 7.79
CA HIS A 103 0.19 -5.03 6.77
C HIS A 103 -0.01 -5.76 5.44
N LEU A 104 -0.12 -7.09 5.46
CA LEU A 104 -0.39 -7.87 4.25
C LEU A 104 -1.70 -7.43 3.59
N LEU A 105 -2.78 -7.29 4.36
CA LEU A 105 -4.07 -6.87 3.83
C LEU A 105 -3.98 -5.49 3.16
N LEU A 106 -3.48 -4.48 3.88
CA LEU A 106 -3.54 -3.08 3.45
C LEU A 106 -2.50 -2.74 2.37
N ASP A 107 -1.30 -3.32 2.46
CA ASP A 107 -0.17 -2.93 1.61
C ASP A 107 0.09 -3.91 0.47
N GLN A 108 -0.44 -5.14 0.56
CA GLN A 108 -0.20 -6.16 -0.46
C GLN A 108 -1.49 -6.63 -1.16
N VAL A 109 -2.54 -6.93 -0.40
CA VAL A 109 -3.76 -7.56 -0.94
C VAL A 109 -4.70 -6.53 -1.55
N ILE A 110 -5.08 -5.50 -0.80
CA ILE A 110 -6.02 -4.47 -1.26
C ILE A 110 -5.51 -3.73 -2.51
N PRO A 111 -4.23 -3.32 -2.61
CA PRO A 111 -3.71 -2.72 -3.83
C PRO A 111 -3.80 -3.63 -5.06
N ARG A 112 -3.55 -4.95 -4.88
CA ARG A 112 -3.67 -5.93 -5.97
C ARG A 112 -5.12 -6.18 -6.35
N LEU A 113 -6.04 -6.20 -5.39
CA LEU A 113 -7.47 -6.29 -5.67
C LEU A 113 -7.93 -5.09 -6.52
N TRP A 114 -7.53 -3.85 -6.15
CA TRP A 114 -7.85 -2.66 -6.93
C TRP A 114 -7.27 -2.71 -8.35
N ALA A 115 -6.01 -3.13 -8.48
CA ALA A 115 -5.39 -3.32 -9.80
C ALA A 115 -6.14 -4.37 -10.64
N HIS A 116 -6.58 -5.46 -10.01
CA HIS A 116 -7.40 -6.48 -10.66
C HIS A 116 -8.78 -5.94 -11.10
N LEU A 117 -9.38 -5.05 -10.33
CA LEU A 117 -10.63 -4.37 -10.67
C LEU A 117 -10.45 -3.26 -11.73
N GLY A 118 -9.25 -3.09 -12.29
CA GLY A 118 -8.97 -2.20 -13.40
C GLY A 118 -8.49 -0.79 -13.01
N HIS A 119 -8.16 -0.56 -11.74
CA HIS A 119 -7.60 0.72 -11.30
C HIS A 119 -6.09 0.77 -11.49
N LEU A 120 -5.56 1.93 -11.85
CA LEU A 120 -4.12 2.17 -11.93
C LEU A 120 -3.56 2.42 -10.53
N VAL A 121 -3.00 1.37 -9.94
CA VAL A 121 -2.40 1.40 -8.61
C VAL A 121 -0.88 1.40 -8.73
N LEU A 122 -0.22 2.35 -8.08
CA LEU A 122 1.23 2.53 -8.14
C LEU A 122 1.86 2.42 -6.75
N HIS A 123 3.03 1.77 -6.70
CA HIS A 123 3.89 1.83 -5.52
C HIS A 123 4.66 3.15 -5.51
N ALA A 124 4.12 4.13 -4.83
CA ALA A 124 4.58 5.51 -4.85
C ALA A 124 4.32 6.21 -3.51
N SER A 125 5.06 7.29 -3.26
CA SER A 125 4.75 8.26 -2.19
C SER A 125 4.23 9.53 -2.82
N ALA A 126 3.31 10.22 -2.15
CA ALA A 126 2.72 11.47 -2.65
C ALA A 126 2.60 12.52 -1.55
N VAL A 127 2.84 13.76 -1.92
CA VAL A 127 2.72 14.92 -1.04
C VAL A 127 1.98 16.05 -1.73
N GLN A 128 1.35 16.91 -0.92
CA GLN A 128 0.86 18.21 -1.36
C GLN A 128 1.79 19.30 -0.87
N LEU A 129 2.20 20.16 -1.76
CA LEU A 129 3.03 21.32 -1.49
C LEU A 129 2.22 22.41 -0.78
N PRO A 130 2.89 23.40 -0.13
CA PRO A 130 2.21 24.53 0.49
C PRO A 130 1.39 25.43 -0.47
N ASP A 131 1.68 25.35 -1.76
CA ASP A 131 0.94 26.05 -2.83
C ASP A 131 -0.17 25.17 -3.46
N ASP A 132 -0.59 24.12 -2.75
CA ASP A 132 -1.63 23.17 -3.12
C ASP A 132 -1.30 22.20 -4.27
N ARG A 133 -0.18 22.33 -4.95
CA ARG A 133 0.24 21.35 -5.96
C ARG A 133 0.46 19.97 -5.37
N VAL A 134 0.04 18.95 -6.11
CA VAL A 134 0.16 17.54 -5.74
C VAL A 134 1.25 16.89 -6.57
N ILE A 135 2.26 16.33 -5.92
CA ILE A 135 3.33 15.62 -6.57
C ILE A 135 3.48 14.21 -6.02
N ALA A 136 3.89 13.29 -6.87
CA ALA A 136 4.15 11.89 -6.48
C ALA A 136 5.53 11.43 -6.91
N PHE A 137 6.10 10.48 -6.16
CA PHE A 137 7.42 9.89 -6.38
C PHE A 137 7.28 8.40 -6.66
N LEU A 138 7.67 7.99 -7.85
CA LEU A 138 7.73 6.61 -8.30
C LEU A 138 9.19 6.15 -8.35
N GLY A 139 9.45 4.85 -8.14
CA GLY A 139 10.79 4.29 -8.20
C GLY A 139 10.87 2.94 -7.49
N GLN A 140 11.98 2.24 -7.61
CA GLN A 140 12.15 0.94 -6.98
C GLN A 140 12.12 1.03 -5.45
N SER A 141 11.88 -0.12 -4.80
CA SER A 141 11.98 -0.21 -3.34
C SER A 141 13.40 0.14 -2.90
N GLY A 142 13.54 0.89 -1.80
CA GLY A 142 14.84 1.33 -1.31
C GLY A 142 15.40 2.61 -1.95
N TRP A 143 14.79 3.15 -3.02
CA TRP A 143 15.29 4.39 -3.67
C TRP A 143 14.93 5.69 -2.95
N GLY A 144 14.34 5.61 -1.77
CA GLY A 144 14.15 6.77 -0.90
C GLY A 144 12.83 7.53 -1.08
N LYS A 145 11.82 6.98 -1.77
CA LYS A 145 10.49 7.62 -1.94
C LYS A 145 9.89 8.07 -0.61
N SER A 146 9.76 7.15 0.35
CA SER A 146 9.21 7.42 1.68
C SER A 146 10.07 8.41 2.47
N THR A 147 11.40 8.31 2.36
CA THR A 147 12.35 9.23 3.00
C THR A 147 12.20 10.64 2.45
N LEU A 148 12.06 10.78 1.12
CA LEU A 148 11.84 12.08 0.49
C LEU A 148 10.49 12.68 0.90
N ALA A 149 9.41 11.89 0.88
CA ALA A 149 8.09 12.33 1.33
C ALA A 149 8.11 12.80 2.79
N ALA A 150 8.80 12.08 3.68
CA ALA A 150 9.00 12.47 5.07
C ALA A 150 9.81 13.75 5.21
N ALA A 151 10.90 13.91 4.44
CA ALA A 151 11.70 15.13 4.43
C ALA A 151 10.91 16.35 3.94
N MET A 152 10.00 16.16 2.98
CA MET A 152 9.11 17.23 2.52
C MET A 152 8.04 17.55 3.56
N GLN A 153 7.49 16.52 4.21
CA GLN A 153 6.53 16.72 5.30
C GLN A 153 7.13 17.55 6.45
N SER A 154 8.39 17.29 6.84
CA SER A 154 9.09 18.07 7.86
C SER A 154 9.33 19.53 7.45
N ARG A 155 9.14 19.85 6.17
CA ARG A 155 9.24 21.21 5.60
C ARG A 155 7.90 21.85 5.24
N GLY A 156 6.82 21.33 5.82
CA GLY A 156 5.49 21.91 5.67
C GLY A 156 4.66 21.36 4.51
N CYS A 157 5.17 20.39 3.74
CA CYS A 157 4.35 19.67 2.79
C CYS A 157 3.41 18.70 3.53
N ARG A 158 2.29 18.40 2.94
CA ARG A 158 1.33 17.45 3.50
C ARG A 158 1.51 16.07 2.88
N LEU A 159 1.72 15.05 3.68
CA LEU A 159 1.72 13.67 3.20
C LEU A 159 0.31 13.28 2.75
N LEU A 160 0.20 12.78 1.53
CA LEU A 160 -1.04 12.26 0.95
C LEU A 160 -1.10 10.74 1.00
N GLY A 161 0.01 10.07 0.72
CA GLY A 161 0.14 8.62 0.78
C GLY A 161 1.60 8.19 0.74
N ASP A 162 1.88 7.05 1.33
CA ASP A 162 3.16 6.37 1.26
C ASP A 162 2.93 4.90 0.98
N ASP A 163 3.71 4.33 0.07
CA ASP A 163 3.64 2.95 -0.41
C ASP A 163 2.62 2.69 -1.53
N THR A 164 1.41 3.24 -1.46
CA THR A 164 0.38 2.99 -2.48
C THR A 164 -0.47 4.23 -2.75
N ILE A 165 -0.60 4.56 -4.02
CA ILE A 165 -1.53 5.56 -4.55
C ILE A 165 -2.34 4.95 -5.70
N TRP A 166 -3.53 5.45 -5.91
CA TRP A 166 -4.36 5.12 -7.07
C TRP A 166 -4.50 6.37 -7.95
N LEU A 167 -4.36 6.20 -9.25
CA LEU A 167 -4.56 7.24 -10.24
C LEU A 167 -5.80 6.94 -11.09
N SER A 168 -6.58 7.96 -11.39
CA SER A 168 -7.69 7.85 -12.34
C SER A 168 -7.74 9.07 -13.26
N ALA A 169 -8.04 8.83 -14.54
CA ALA A 169 -8.29 9.89 -15.48
C ALA A 169 -9.62 10.57 -15.14
N VAL A 170 -9.62 11.90 -15.12
CA VAL A 170 -10.80 12.73 -14.90
C VAL A 170 -10.79 13.89 -15.89
N GLU A 171 -11.92 14.59 -16.01
CA GLU A 171 -11.94 15.82 -16.78
C GLU A 171 -10.94 16.82 -16.17
N GLY A 172 -10.03 17.33 -16.99
CA GLY A 172 -9.00 18.29 -16.59
C GLY A 172 -7.70 17.69 -16.06
N GLY A 173 -7.53 16.36 -16.02
CA GLY A 173 -6.25 15.79 -15.64
C GLY A 173 -6.28 14.39 -15.06
N VAL A 174 -5.34 14.14 -14.16
CA VAL A 174 -5.22 12.85 -13.44
C VAL A 174 -5.51 13.10 -11.96
N ARG A 175 -6.51 12.41 -11.44
CA ARG A 175 -6.85 12.42 -10.02
C ARG A 175 -5.97 11.43 -9.27
N LEU A 176 -5.36 11.86 -8.18
CA LEU A 176 -4.68 11.02 -7.20
C LEU A 176 -5.63 10.68 -6.07
N VAL A 177 -5.79 9.40 -5.79
CA VAL A 177 -6.56 8.89 -4.65
C VAL A 177 -5.57 8.25 -3.67
N PRO A 178 -5.39 8.84 -2.49
CA PRO A 178 -4.54 8.25 -1.46
C PRO A 178 -5.12 6.93 -0.96
N GLY A 179 -4.26 5.99 -0.62
CA GLY A 179 -4.65 4.76 0.05
C GLY A 179 -5.04 5.03 1.51
N TYR A 180 -4.18 4.65 2.41
CA TYR A 180 -4.26 5.07 3.81
C TYR A 180 -2.94 5.75 4.18
N THR A 181 -3.01 6.69 5.11
CA THR A 181 -1.86 7.52 5.46
C THR A 181 -1.02 6.88 6.56
N GLY A 182 0.28 6.95 6.39
CA GLY A 182 1.28 6.49 7.34
C GLY A 182 2.63 6.47 6.67
N LEU A 183 3.65 6.96 7.36
CA LEU A 183 5.04 6.86 6.90
C LEU A 183 5.61 5.50 7.27
N ARG A 184 6.43 4.94 6.38
CA ARG A 184 7.18 3.70 6.59
C ARG A 184 8.66 3.95 6.36
N LEU A 185 9.41 4.08 7.43
CA LEU A 185 10.83 4.43 7.39
C LEU A 185 11.67 3.37 8.11
N ASN A 186 12.90 3.20 7.64
CA ASN A 186 13.95 2.50 8.38
C ASN A 186 14.53 3.42 9.48
N ASP A 187 15.13 2.85 10.51
CA ASP A 187 15.70 3.57 11.64
C ASP A 187 16.76 4.60 11.19
N ASP A 188 17.54 4.30 10.15
CA ASP A 188 18.51 5.23 9.57
C ASP A 188 17.84 6.48 8.98
N SER A 189 16.72 6.31 8.27
CA SER A 189 15.96 7.44 7.72
C SER A 189 15.30 8.27 8.84
N ILE A 190 14.76 7.62 9.87
CA ILE A 190 14.20 8.28 11.05
C ILE A 190 15.27 9.14 11.72
N THR A 191 16.46 8.59 11.91
CA THR A 191 17.57 9.26 12.54
C THR A 191 18.09 10.44 11.71
N SER A 192 18.31 10.23 10.42
CA SER A 192 18.84 11.25 9.52
C SER A 192 17.88 12.43 9.33
N LEU A 193 16.58 12.22 9.47
CA LEU A 193 15.55 13.25 9.38
C LEU A 193 15.20 13.88 10.73
N GLY A 194 15.77 13.41 11.84
CA GLY A 194 15.49 13.95 13.18
C GLY A 194 14.06 13.64 13.67
N LEU A 195 13.48 12.51 13.24
CA LEU A 195 12.08 12.14 13.49
C LEU A 195 11.91 11.18 14.67
N GLN A 196 12.92 11.01 15.55
CA GLN A 196 12.90 10.06 16.67
C GLN A 196 11.82 10.39 17.71
N GLN A 197 11.40 11.65 17.83
CA GLN A 197 10.40 12.11 18.79
C GLN A 197 8.96 11.78 18.39
N ILE A 198 8.75 11.33 17.14
CA ILE A 198 7.44 10.91 16.66
C ILE A 198 7.24 9.44 17.06
N GLY A 199 6.03 9.07 17.50
CA GLY A 199 5.74 7.69 17.89
C GLY A 199 5.86 6.73 16.71
N TRP A 200 6.80 5.78 16.77
CA TRP A 200 7.03 4.76 15.78
C TRP A 200 6.68 3.39 16.32
N ALA A 201 5.90 2.63 15.58
CA ALA A 201 5.56 1.24 15.87
C ALA A 201 6.26 0.29 14.90
N SER A 202 6.48 -0.95 15.29
CA SER A 202 6.88 -2.01 14.35
C SER A 202 5.81 -2.19 13.28
N MET A 203 6.20 -2.21 12.01
CA MET A 203 5.27 -2.40 10.91
C MET A 203 4.73 -3.83 10.87
N CYS A 204 5.63 -4.80 10.91
CA CYS A 204 5.33 -6.24 10.94
C CYS A 204 6.57 -6.99 11.47
N HIS A 205 6.43 -8.27 11.77
CA HIS A 205 7.53 -9.05 12.38
C HIS A 205 8.63 -9.45 11.38
N TYR A 206 8.39 -9.34 10.07
CA TYR A 206 9.33 -9.68 9.00
C TYR A 206 9.94 -8.45 8.31
N SER A 207 9.75 -7.25 8.84
CA SER A 207 10.31 -6.01 8.30
C SER A 207 10.94 -5.16 9.39
N GLU A 208 12.12 -4.62 9.12
CA GLU A 208 12.80 -3.67 10.00
C GLU A 208 12.20 -2.25 9.94
N LYS A 209 11.32 -1.99 8.97
CA LYS A 209 10.65 -0.69 8.85
C LYS A 209 9.75 -0.42 10.04
N ARG A 210 9.77 0.82 10.45
CA ARG A 210 8.86 1.40 11.43
C ARG A 210 7.74 2.13 10.74
N ARG A 211 6.59 2.14 11.38
CA ARG A 211 5.40 2.83 10.90
C ARG A 211 4.99 3.92 11.87
N ASN A 212 4.67 5.08 11.33
CA ASN A 212 3.95 6.14 12.03
C ASN A 212 2.58 6.32 11.39
N GLU A 213 1.53 6.32 12.20
CA GLU A 213 0.16 6.54 11.74
C GLU A 213 -0.13 8.03 11.69
N ILE A 214 -0.25 8.56 10.49
CA ILE A 214 -0.69 9.93 10.26
C ILE A 214 -2.17 9.84 9.90
N LEU A 215 -3.02 10.53 10.66
CA LEU A 215 -4.44 10.55 10.35
C LEU A 215 -4.68 11.21 8.99
N PRO A 216 -5.43 10.58 8.08
CA PRO A 216 -5.78 11.19 6.83
C PRO A 216 -6.66 12.42 7.07
N VAL A 217 -6.39 13.48 6.38
CA VAL A 217 -7.26 14.65 6.42
C VAL A 217 -8.39 14.42 5.41
N GLN A 218 -9.62 14.42 5.89
CA GLN A 218 -10.80 14.43 5.03
C GLN A 218 -10.74 15.64 4.09
N ARG A 219 -11.08 15.44 2.83
CA ARG A 219 -11.09 16.47 1.81
C ARG A 219 -12.42 16.51 1.08
N GLU A 220 -12.85 17.73 0.79
CA GLU A 220 -14.04 18.01 -0.02
C GLU A 220 -13.74 18.03 -1.52
N GLN A 221 -12.47 18.22 -1.91
CA GLN A 221 -12.07 18.35 -3.32
C GLN A 221 -11.14 17.22 -3.78
N PRO A 222 -11.25 16.78 -5.03
CA PRO A 222 -10.34 15.81 -5.62
C PRO A 222 -8.92 16.37 -5.71
N LEU A 223 -7.92 15.51 -5.48
CA LEU A 223 -6.52 15.83 -5.63
C LEU A 223 -6.11 15.62 -7.09
N LEU A 224 -5.85 16.67 -7.82
CA LEU A 224 -5.28 16.55 -9.16
C LEU A 224 -3.76 16.46 -9.07
N LEU A 225 -3.18 15.49 -9.77
CA LEU A 225 -1.74 15.27 -9.81
C LEU A 225 -1.09 16.28 -10.77
N ASP A 226 -0.23 17.15 -10.24
CA ASP A 226 0.51 18.14 -11.03
C ASP A 226 1.79 17.56 -11.63
N ALA A 227 2.48 16.67 -10.90
CA ALA A 227 3.69 16.04 -11.39
C ALA A 227 3.92 14.64 -10.81
N LEU A 228 4.44 13.74 -11.66
CA LEU A 228 4.95 12.43 -11.29
C LEU A 228 6.46 12.40 -11.52
N HIS A 229 7.23 12.26 -10.45
CA HIS A 229 8.68 12.17 -10.52
C HIS A 229 9.10 10.70 -10.46
N VAL A 230 9.78 10.23 -11.50
CA VAL A 230 10.41 8.91 -11.48
C VAL A 230 11.81 9.06 -10.92
N MET A 231 12.04 8.47 -9.77
CA MET A 231 13.36 8.49 -9.10
C MET A 231 14.33 7.56 -9.82
N ALA A 232 15.54 8.03 -10.03
CA ALA A 232 16.64 7.20 -10.46
C ALA A 232 17.27 6.45 -9.29
N GLU A 233 18.09 5.47 -9.57
CA GLU A 233 18.90 4.79 -8.56
C GLU A 233 19.73 5.83 -7.78
N PRO A 234 19.79 5.73 -6.45
CA PRO A 234 20.57 6.65 -5.65
C PRO A 234 22.03 6.68 -6.07
N GLY A 235 22.54 7.85 -6.41
CA GLY A 235 23.95 8.07 -6.72
C GLY A 235 24.84 8.10 -5.48
N ALA A 236 26.15 8.29 -5.68
CA ALA A 236 27.08 8.49 -4.58
C ALA A 236 26.69 9.71 -3.73
N ALA A 237 27.01 9.67 -2.44
CA ALA A 237 26.77 10.79 -1.53
C ALA A 237 27.43 12.07 -2.07
N GLY A 238 26.67 13.17 -2.10
CA GLY A 238 27.13 14.45 -2.62
C GLY A 238 26.89 14.69 -4.12
N SER A 239 26.27 13.74 -4.84
CA SER A 239 25.83 13.97 -6.21
C SER A 239 24.80 15.11 -6.27
N ALA A 240 24.90 15.94 -7.31
CA ALA A 240 23.93 17.01 -7.52
C ALA A 240 22.56 16.45 -7.86
N LEU A 241 21.51 17.03 -7.28
CA LEU A 241 20.13 16.74 -7.68
C LEU A 241 19.89 17.26 -9.10
N SER A 242 19.37 16.39 -9.96
CA SER A 242 18.91 16.79 -11.30
C SER A 242 17.49 16.30 -11.53
N ILE A 243 16.68 17.11 -12.20
CA ILE A 243 15.33 16.77 -12.62
C ILE A 243 15.27 16.97 -14.13
N THR A 244 14.98 15.90 -14.85
CA THR A 244 14.89 15.93 -16.33
C THR A 244 13.48 15.55 -16.74
N PRO A 245 12.81 16.32 -17.61
CA PRO A 245 11.53 15.89 -18.16
C PRO A 245 11.67 14.53 -18.87
N LEU A 246 10.69 13.65 -18.64
CA LEU A 246 10.57 12.45 -19.48
C LEU A 246 9.95 12.88 -20.80
N THR A 247 10.63 12.58 -21.89
CA THR A 247 10.10 12.73 -23.26
C THR A 247 9.44 11.43 -23.68
N GLU A 248 8.38 11.54 -24.49
CA GLU A 248 7.71 10.41 -25.14
C GLU A 248 8.64 9.62 -26.06
#